data_d373bd958a35a2756ebbec4fa69a8755
#
_entry.id   d373bd958a35a2756ebbec4fa69a8755
#
_cell.length_a   1.000
_cell.length_b   1.000
_cell.length_c   1.000
_cell.angle_alpha   90.00
_cell.angle_beta   90.00
_cell.angle_gamma   90.00
#
_symmetry.space_group_name_H-M   'P 1'
#
loop_
_entity.id
_entity.type
_entity.pdbx_description
1 polymer ?
#
loop_
_entity_poly.entity_id
_entity_poly.type
_entity_poly.pdbx_seq_one_letter_code
_entity_poly.pdbx_strand_id
1 'polypeptide(L)'
;DGLSILFTMLTYTGYAFLLIAGMALAQDRGARIDGRTGILWGVAGFIAFHFAPGLTLAPEVPGVAAADVAQRQVWWFATVIAAAIAMWLIAFGTGWASWAVAAVLLLAPHVIGAPEPEVFTGPVPTELGALFAARAFGVGMAAWVLLGSFAGFFWQREGQHALAAQRA
;
A
#
# COMPACT_ATOMS: atom_id res chain seq x y z
N ASP A 1 6.87 -16.36 -17.06
CA ASP A 1 5.75 -15.47 -17.41
C ASP A 1 4.45 -15.92 -16.73
N GLY A 2 3.98 -17.17 -16.87
CA GLY A 2 2.78 -17.64 -16.16
C GLY A 2 2.91 -17.63 -14.64
N LEU A 3 4.07 -18.02 -14.11
CA LEU A 3 4.36 -17.97 -12.67
C LEU A 3 4.37 -16.53 -12.13
N SER A 4 4.88 -15.58 -12.90
CA SER A 4 4.88 -14.16 -12.51
C SER A 4 3.47 -13.61 -12.40
N ILE A 5 2.60 -13.97 -13.36
CA ILE A 5 1.18 -13.59 -13.33
C ILE A 5 0.50 -14.21 -12.10
N LEU A 6 0.68 -15.51 -11.88
CA LEU A 6 0.10 -16.20 -10.72
C LEU A 6 0.55 -15.56 -9.40
N PHE A 7 1.86 -15.29 -9.26
CA PHE A 7 2.41 -14.67 -8.06
C PHE A 7 1.83 -13.26 -7.84
N THR A 8 1.71 -12.47 -8.90
CA THR A 8 1.09 -11.14 -8.83
C THR A 8 -0.37 -11.23 -8.40
N MET A 9 -1.15 -12.16 -8.95
CA MET A 9 -2.55 -12.39 -8.55
C MET A 9 -2.66 -12.77 -7.07
N LEU A 10 -1.80 -13.67 -6.57
CA LEU A 10 -1.78 -14.06 -5.16
C LEU A 10 -1.42 -12.89 -4.25
N THR A 11 -0.44 -12.08 -4.65
CA THR A 11 -0.04 -10.87 -3.89
C THR A 11 -1.18 -9.88 -3.79
N TYR A 12 -1.84 -9.55 -4.90
CA TYR A 12 -2.99 -8.63 -4.88
C TYR A 12 -4.20 -9.21 -4.15
N THR A 13 -4.38 -10.52 -4.16
CA THR A 13 -5.40 -11.20 -3.31
C THR A 13 -5.09 -10.98 -1.83
N GLY A 14 -3.83 -11.12 -1.43
CA GLY A 14 -3.39 -10.80 -0.07
C GLY A 14 -3.66 -9.33 0.31
N TYR A 15 -3.34 -8.40 -0.58
CA TYR A 15 -3.65 -6.98 -0.39
C TYR A 15 -5.15 -6.72 -0.27
N ALA A 16 -5.98 -7.41 -1.06
CA ALA A 16 -7.44 -7.31 -0.95
C ALA A 16 -7.95 -7.72 0.43
N PHE A 17 -7.45 -8.83 1.00
CA PHE A 17 -7.81 -9.25 2.35
C PHE A 17 -7.41 -8.23 3.42
N LEU A 18 -6.20 -7.68 3.33
CA LEU A 18 -5.75 -6.63 4.26
C LEU A 18 -6.61 -5.37 4.16
N LEU A 19 -6.96 -4.98 2.94
CA LEU A 19 -7.82 -3.82 2.69
C LEU A 19 -9.23 -4.03 3.26
N ILE A 20 -9.83 -5.19 3.00
CA ILE A 20 -11.15 -5.57 3.52
C ILE A 20 -11.15 -5.63 5.05
N ALA A 21 -10.09 -6.17 5.67
CA ALA A 21 -9.95 -6.18 7.12
C ALA A 21 -9.88 -4.75 7.68
N GLY A 22 -9.12 -3.85 7.04
CA GLY A 22 -9.09 -2.43 7.40
C GLY A 22 -10.46 -1.75 7.27
N MET A 23 -11.19 -2.02 6.18
CA MET A 23 -12.55 -1.52 5.96
C MET A 23 -13.52 -2.02 7.05
N ALA A 24 -13.44 -3.28 7.44
CA ALA A 24 -14.26 -3.86 8.51
C ALA A 24 -14.02 -3.11 9.84
N LEU A 25 -12.76 -2.96 10.24
CA LEU A 25 -12.40 -2.23 11.46
C LEU A 25 -12.83 -0.76 11.44
N ALA A 26 -12.82 -0.14 10.26
CA ALA A 26 -13.28 1.23 10.10
C ALA A 26 -14.80 1.36 10.16
N GLN A 27 -15.52 0.39 9.63
CA GLN A 27 -16.99 0.36 9.72
C GLN A 27 -17.46 0.28 11.17
N ASP A 28 -16.78 -0.48 12.02
CA ASP A 28 -17.05 -0.55 13.46
C ASP A 28 -16.87 0.82 14.17
N ARG A 29 -16.13 1.74 13.53
CA ARG A 29 -15.96 3.13 13.95
C ARG A 29 -16.90 4.12 13.23
N GLY A 30 -17.89 3.62 12.50
CA GLY A 30 -18.87 4.42 11.79
C GLY A 30 -18.43 4.92 10.41
N ALA A 31 -17.31 4.42 9.87
CA ALA A 31 -16.92 4.78 8.53
C ALA A 31 -17.88 4.20 7.48
N ARG A 32 -18.26 5.02 6.52
CA ARG A 32 -19.03 4.56 5.38
C ARG A 32 -18.12 3.89 4.36
N ILE A 33 -18.47 2.68 3.95
CA ILE A 33 -17.76 1.92 2.92
C ILE A 33 -18.66 1.78 1.69
N ASP A 34 -18.22 2.36 0.58
CA ASP A 34 -18.87 2.29 -0.73
C ASP A 34 -17.80 2.40 -1.85
N GLY A 35 -18.22 2.29 -3.13
CA GLY A 35 -17.28 2.36 -4.25
C GLY A 35 -16.49 3.67 -4.34
N ARG A 36 -17.02 4.79 -3.83
CA ARG A 36 -16.33 6.10 -3.83
C ARG A 36 -15.30 6.18 -2.70
N THR A 37 -15.70 5.83 -1.49
CA THR A 37 -14.77 5.77 -0.35
C THR A 37 -13.73 4.68 -0.54
N GLY A 38 -14.05 3.61 -1.28
CA GLY A 38 -13.12 2.58 -1.72
C GLY A 38 -11.91 3.13 -2.49
N ILE A 39 -12.07 4.22 -3.27
CA ILE A 39 -10.95 4.92 -3.92
C ILE A 39 -9.94 5.42 -2.87
N LEU A 40 -10.41 6.03 -1.80
CA LEU A 40 -9.55 6.55 -0.72
C LEU A 40 -8.82 5.41 -0.01
N TRP A 41 -9.50 4.28 0.20
CA TRP A 41 -8.89 3.07 0.74
C TRP A 41 -7.80 2.52 -0.18
N GLY A 42 -8.05 2.51 -1.50
CA GLY A 42 -7.04 2.13 -2.48
C GLY A 42 -5.83 3.06 -2.46
N VAL A 43 -6.04 4.37 -2.43
CA VAL A 43 -4.95 5.35 -2.33
C VAL A 43 -4.16 5.18 -1.04
N ALA A 44 -4.82 4.98 0.11
CA ALA A 44 -4.15 4.73 1.39
C ALA A 44 -3.33 3.42 1.34
N GLY A 45 -3.86 2.36 0.74
CA GLY A 45 -3.14 1.11 0.51
C GLY A 45 -1.92 1.30 -0.38
N PHE A 46 -2.05 2.02 -1.49
CA PHE A 46 -0.91 2.36 -2.35
C PHE A 46 0.17 3.13 -1.59
N ILE A 47 -0.22 4.15 -0.81
CA ILE A 47 0.73 4.92 -0.01
C ILE A 47 1.46 4.01 0.96
N ALA A 48 0.76 3.17 1.71
CA ALA A 48 1.36 2.32 2.73
C ALA A 48 2.27 1.23 2.15
N PHE A 49 1.85 0.54 1.09
CA PHE A 49 2.54 -0.65 0.57
C PHE A 49 3.54 -0.37 -0.55
N HIS A 50 3.39 0.74 -1.29
CA HIS A 50 4.22 1.04 -2.45
C HIS A 50 4.94 2.39 -2.32
N PHE A 51 4.19 3.47 -2.10
CA PHE A 51 4.75 4.80 -2.19
C PHE A 51 5.70 5.10 -1.03
N ALA A 52 5.25 4.90 0.23
CA ALA A 52 6.09 5.18 1.39
C ALA A 52 7.40 4.34 1.37
N PRO A 53 7.38 2.99 1.27
CA PRO A 53 8.64 2.26 1.19
C PRO A 53 9.44 2.57 -0.08
N GLY A 54 8.78 2.88 -1.19
CA GLY A 54 9.45 3.15 -2.47
C GLY A 54 10.11 4.52 -2.57
N LEU A 55 9.90 5.43 -1.62
CA LEU A 55 10.59 6.73 -1.61
C LEU A 55 12.10 6.60 -1.39
N THR A 56 12.53 5.63 -0.57
CA THR A 56 13.95 5.39 -0.28
C THR A 56 14.41 4.00 -0.70
N LEU A 57 13.50 3.03 -0.88
CA LEU A 57 13.77 1.71 -1.45
C LEU A 57 12.98 1.59 -2.77
N ALA A 58 13.41 2.34 -3.77
CA ALA A 58 12.72 2.42 -5.06
C ALA A 58 12.65 1.05 -5.76
N PRO A 59 11.60 0.80 -6.57
CA PRO A 59 11.56 -0.38 -7.44
C PRO A 59 12.75 -0.41 -8.38
N GLU A 60 13.46 -1.53 -8.40
CA GLU A 60 14.69 -1.72 -9.15
C GLU A 60 14.46 -2.59 -10.39
N VAL A 61 15.19 -2.27 -11.47
CA VAL A 61 15.24 -3.15 -12.66
C VAL A 61 16.06 -4.40 -12.34
N PRO A 62 15.74 -5.57 -12.94
CA PRO A 62 16.51 -6.77 -12.73
C PRO A 62 18.00 -6.61 -13.10
N GLY A 63 18.88 -7.17 -12.27
CA GLY A 63 20.32 -7.19 -12.51
C GLY A 63 21.10 -6.00 -11.97
N VAL A 64 20.47 -5.00 -11.35
CA VAL A 64 21.18 -3.95 -10.61
C VAL A 64 21.67 -4.45 -9.25
N ALA A 65 22.73 -3.85 -8.75
CA ALA A 65 23.21 -4.12 -7.40
C ALA A 65 22.16 -3.69 -6.37
N ALA A 66 21.89 -4.56 -5.41
CA ALA A 66 20.90 -4.33 -4.36
C ALA A 66 21.50 -4.71 -3.00
N ALA A 67 20.99 -4.11 -1.94
CA ALA A 67 21.33 -4.50 -0.58
C ALA A 67 20.82 -5.92 -0.27
N ASP A 68 21.29 -6.48 0.84
CA ASP A 68 20.86 -7.80 1.33
C ASP A 68 19.31 -7.89 1.42
N VAL A 69 18.77 -9.01 0.92
CA VAL A 69 17.33 -9.21 0.82
C VAL A 69 16.65 -9.18 2.19
N ALA A 70 17.27 -9.78 3.22
CA ALA A 70 16.67 -9.83 4.55
C ALA A 70 16.61 -8.44 5.18
N GLN A 71 17.63 -7.62 5.01
CA GLN A 71 17.66 -6.24 5.48
C GLN A 71 16.58 -5.40 4.77
N ARG A 72 16.45 -5.53 3.44
CA ARG A 72 15.43 -4.85 2.64
C ARG A 72 14.02 -5.26 3.07
N GLN A 73 13.78 -6.55 3.33
CA GLN A 73 12.49 -7.04 3.80
C GLN A 73 12.12 -6.48 5.17
N VAL A 74 13.04 -6.53 6.14
CA VAL A 74 12.80 -5.98 7.50
C VAL A 74 12.47 -4.50 7.42
N TRP A 75 13.25 -3.73 6.67
CA TRP A 75 13.03 -2.30 6.50
C TRP A 75 11.69 -2.01 5.79
N TRP A 76 11.39 -2.77 4.74
CA TRP A 76 10.14 -2.64 4.00
C TRP A 76 8.91 -2.91 4.89
N PHE A 77 8.91 -4.02 5.62
CA PHE A 77 7.81 -4.33 6.54
C PHE A 77 7.64 -3.27 7.63
N ALA A 78 8.73 -2.81 8.23
CA ALA A 78 8.68 -1.74 9.23
C ALA A 78 8.07 -0.46 8.66
N THR A 79 8.46 -0.07 7.45
CA THR A 79 7.94 1.12 6.77
C THR A 79 6.47 0.96 6.40
N VAL A 80 6.05 -0.20 5.88
CA VAL A 80 4.64 -0.48 5.57
C VAL A 80 3.77 -0.41 6.81
N ILE A 81 4.20 -1.03 7.92
CA ILE A 81 3.45 -1.00 9.18
C ILE A 81 3.35 0.43 9.72
N ALA A 82 4.45 1.17 9.72
CA ALA A 82 4.47 2.56 10.16
C ALA A 82 3.53 3.43 9.31
N ALA A 83 3.59 3.29 7.98
CA ALA A 83 2.73 4.02 7.06
C ALA A 83 1.25 3.63 7.20
N ALA A 84 0.91 2.35 7.38
CA ALA A 84 -0.46 1.91 7.61
C ALA A 84 -1.04 2.49 8.91
N ILE A 85 -0.27 2.48 9.99
CA ILE A 85 -0.67 3.12 11.26
C ILE A 85 -0.84 4.63 11.07
N ALA A 86 0.07 5.28 10.36
CA ALA A 86 -0.01 6.71 10.08
C ALA A 86 -1.27 7.05 9.28
N MET A 87 -1.59 6.30 8.22
CA MET A 87 -2.83 6.48 7.44
C MET A 87 -4.07 6.30 8.31
N TRP A 88 -4.05 5.31 9.20
CA TRP A 88 -5.14 5.11 10.15
C TRP A 88 -5.31 6.29 11.12
N LEU A 89 -4.20 6.80 11.68
CA LEU A 89 -4.22 7.97 12.56
C LEU A 89 -4.69 9.25 11.86
N ILE A 90 -4.32 9.42 10.58
CA ILE A 90 -4.78 10.54 9.75
C ILE A 90 -6.31 10.46 9.53
N ALA A 91 -6.83 9.26 9.26
CA ALA A 91 -8.24 9.06 8.94
C ALA A 91 -9.15 9.08 10.18
N PHE A 92 -8.71 8.51 11.29
CA PHE A 92 -9.56 8.23 12.47
C PHE A 92 -9.02 8.80 13.78
N GLY A 93 -7.81 9.35 13.78
CA GLY A 93 -7.21 9.95 14.97
C GLY A 93 -7.88 11.28 15.33
N THR A 94 -7.86 11.60 16.62
CA THR A 94 -8.42 12.85 17.14
C THR A 94 -7.33 13.76 17.69
N GLY A 95 -7.42 15.05 17.35
CA GLY A 95 -6.51 16.06 17.86
C GLY A 95 -5.14 16.09 17.19
N TRP A 96 -4.35 17.11 17.52
CA TRP A 96 -3.04 17.37 16.91
C TRP A 96 -2.00 16.27 17.19
N ALA A 97 -2.10 15.58 18.35
CA ALA A 97 -1.16 14.53 18.71
C ALA A 97 -1.20 13.35 17.73
N SER A 98 -2.39 12.96 17.24
CA SER A 98 -2.53 11.89 16.23
C SER A 98 -1.82 12.27 14.92
N TRP A 99 -1.96 13.52 14.49
CA TRP A 99 -1.27 14.03 13.30
C TRP A 99 0.25 14.10 13.49
N ALA A 100 0.71 14.52 14.68
CA ALA A 100 2.14 14.55 14.98
C ALA A 100 2.75 13.14 14.97
N VAL A 101 2.08 12.16 15.59
CA VAL A 101 2.53 10.77 15.57
C VAL A 101 2.51 10.20 14.14
N ALA A 102 1.46 10.49 13.37
CA ALA A 102 1.40 10.06 11.97
C ALA A 102 2.55 10.63 11.14
N ALA A 103 2.88 11.91 11.32
CA ALA A 103 4.01 12.53 10.64
C ALA A 103 5.35 11.89 11.02
N VAL A 104 5.56 11.59 12.31
CA VAL A 104 6.76 10.89 12.77
C VAL A 104 6.84 9.50 12.15
N LEU A 105 5.74 8.72 12.14
CA LEU A 105 5.71 7.38 11.57
C LEU A 105 5.98 7.37 10.06
N LEU A 106 5.50 8.39 9.33
CA LEU A 106 5.79 8.52 7.90
C LEU A 106 7.23 8.92 7.61
N LEU A 107 7.84 9.75 8.45
CA LEU A 107 9.17 10.29 8.20
C LEU A 107 10.30 9.44 8.78
N ALA A 108 10.09 8.80 9.93
CA ALA A 108 11.13 8.06 10.65
C ALA A 108 11.86 7.01 9.80
N PRO A 109 11.20 6.15 9.00
CA PRO A 109 11.91 5.19 8.17
C PRO A 109 12.87 5.86 7.17
N HIS A 110 12.50 7.02 6.64
CA HIS A 110 13.29 7.76 5.66
C HIS A 110 14.47 8.51 6.30
N VAL A 111 14.32 8.95 7.55
CA VAL A 111 15.42 9.54 8.34
C VAL A 111 16.43 8.46 8.73
N ILE A 112 15.97 7.25 9.06
CA ILE A 112 16.83 6.10 9.34
C ILE A 112 17.57 5.66 8.07
N GLY A 113 16.94 5.75 6.91
CA GLY A 113 17.48 5.33 5.61
C GLY A 113 17.16 3.87 5.28
N ALA A 114 16.94 3.60 3.99
CA ALA A 114 16.79 2.24 3.47
C ALA A 114 18.17 1.56 3.34
N PRO A 115 18.23 0.23 3.40
CA PRO A 115 19.46 -0.50 3.09
C PRO A 115 19.91 -0.25 1.66
N GLU A 116 21.18 0.08 1.48
CA GLU A 116 21.81 0.38 0.18
C GLU A 116 22.89 -0.66 -0.16
N PRO A 117 23.16 -0.92 -1.45
CA PRO A 117 24.29 -1.75 -1.85
C PRO A 117 25.61 -1.01 -1.59
N GLU A 118 26.71 -1.74 -1.37
CA GLU A 118 28.04 -1.13 -1.18
C GLU A 118 28.49 -0.29 -2.39
N VAL A 119 28.10 -0.72 -3.60
CA VAL A 119 28.39 -0.02 -4.85
C VAL A 119 27.17 -0.04 -5.76
N PHE A 120 26.77 1.12 -6.24
CA PHE A 120 25.68 1.24 -7.21
C PHE A 120 26.17 0.89 -8.61
N THR A 121 25.85 -0.30 -9.08
CA THR A 121 26.17 -0.79 -10.42
C THR A 121 24.99 -1.52 -11.05
N GLY A 122 24.93 -1.56 -12.38
CA GLY A 122 23.88 -2.28 -13.08
C GLY A 122 24.08 -2.28 -14.60
N PRO A 123 23.41 -3.21 -15.30
CA PRO A 123 23.56 -3.38 -16.75
C PRO A 123 22.75 -2.38 -17.57
N VAL A 124 21.92 -1.57 -16.95
CA VAL A 124 20.97 -0.67 -17.66
C VAL A 124 21.30 0.81 -17.43
N PRO A 125 21.03 1.68 -18.41
CA PRO A 125 21.12 3.13 -18.23
C PRO A 125 20.23 3.62 -17.08
N THR A 126 20.69 4.66 -16.39
CA THR A 126 19.97 5.27 -15.24
C THR A 126 18.56 5.74 -15.60
N GLU A 127 18.39 6.23 -16.83
CA GLU A 127 17.10 6.69 -17.35
C GLU A 127 16.06 5.55 -17.42
N LEU A 128 16.49 4.34 -17.78
CA LEU A 128 15.60 3.17 -17.78
C LEU A 128 15.23 2.75 -16.36
N GLY A 129 16.15 2.87 -15.40
CA GLY A 129 15.87 2.65 -13.99
C GLY A 129 14.81 3.62 -13.46
N ALA A 130 14.99 4.90 -13.72
CA ALA A 130 14.03 5.94 -13.34
C ALA A 130 12.65 5.73 -13.98
N LEU A 131 12.62 5.41 -15.28
CA LEU A 131 11.37 5.13 -16.00
C LEU A 131 10.66 3.89 -15.48
N PHE A 132 11.41 2.85 -15.11
CA PHE A 132 10.86 1.64 -14.50
C PHE A 132 10.19 1.97 -13.15
N ALA A 133 10.87 2.69 -12.26
CA ALA A 133 10.32 3.09 -10.98
C ALA A 133 9.05 3.94 -11.13
N ALA A 134 9.07 4.93 -12.03
CA ALA A 134 7.91 5.78 -12.30
C ALA A 134 6.70 4.97 -12.81
N ARG A 135 6.94 4.03 -13.74
CA ARG A 135 5.87 3.15 -14.26
C ARG A 135 5.37 2.18 -13.20
N ALA A 136 6.24 1.62 -12.37
CA ALA A 136 5.85 0.73 -11.27
C ALA A 136 4.93 1.45 -10.29
N PHE A 137 5.22 2.70 -9.93
CA PHE A 137 4.33 3.52 -9.10
C PHE A 137 3.01 3.84 -9.80
N GLY A 138 3.03 4.23 -11.07
CA GLY A 138 1.82 4.54 -11.83
C GLY A 138 0.87 3.35 -11.94
N VAL A 139 1.40 2.18 -12.30
CA VAL A 139 0.63 0.93 -12.39
C VAL A 139 0.16 0.49 -11.01
N GLY A 140 1.03 0.57 -9.99
CA GLY A 140 0.67 0.26 -8.61
C GLY A 140 -0.49 1.12 -8.11
N MET A 141 -0.44 2.44 -8.32
CA MET A 141 -1.53 3.36 -7.97
C MET A 141 -2.85 2.96 -8.66
N ALA A 142 -2.81 2.73 -9.96
CA ALA A 142 -4.01 2.33 -10.71
C ALA A 142 -4.60 1.01 -10.19
N ALA A 143 -3.76 0.01 -9.95
CA ALA A 143 -4.19 -1.29 -9.43
C ALA A 143 -4.81 -1.16 -8.02
N TRP A 144 -4.22 -0.38 -7.12
CA TRP A 144 -4.75 -0.15 -5.79
C TRP A 144 -6.06 0.64 -5.79
N VAL A 145 -6.19 1.66 -6.63
CA VAL A 145 -7.43 2.43 -6.78
C VAL A 145 -8.56 1.53 -7.28
N LEU A 146 -8.29 0.69 -8.27
CA LEU A 146 -9.26 -0.29 -8.77
C LEU A 146 -9.62 -1.30 -7.67
N LEU A 147 -8.64 -1.86 -6.98
CA LEU A 147 -8.84 -2.80 -5.89
C LEU A 147 -9.74 -2.22 -4.80
N GLY A 148 -9.42 -1.02 -4.33
CA GLY A 148 -10.21 -0.33 -3.31
C GLY A 148 -11.62 0.01 -3.77
N SER A 149 -11.78 0.48 -5.02
CA SER A 149 -13.09 0.79 -5.60
C SER A 149 -13.98 -0.45 -5.69
N PHE A 150 -13.45 -1.57 -6.19
CA PHE A 150 -14.19 -2.82 -6.26
C PHE A 150 -14.51 -3.38 -4.88
N ALA A 151 -13.55 -3.37 -3.95
CA ALA A 151 -13.78 -3.81 -2.58
C ALA A 151 -14.92 -3.01 -1.93
N GLY A 152 -14.89 -1.68 -2.03
CA GLY A 152 -15.96 -0.82 -1.50
C GLY A 152 -17.30 -1.01 -2.20
N PHE A 153 -17.30 -1.20 -3.52
CA PHE A 153 -18.52 -1.48 -4.27
C PHE A 153 -19.19 -2.80 -3.84
N PHE A 154 -18.42 -3.89 -3.78
CA PHE A 154 -18.96 -5.17 -3.37
C PHE A 154 -19.36 -5.16 -1.89
N TRP A 155 -18.62 -4.49 -1.02
CA TRP A 155 -18.99 -4.30 0.38
C TRP A 155 -20.38 -3.65 0.53
N GLN A 156 -20.61 -2.57 -0.17
CA GLN A 156 -21.91 -1.87 -0.17
C GLN A 156 -23.03 -2.77 -0.69
N ARG A 157 -22.78 -3.51 -1.77
CA ARG A 157 -23.76 -4.41 -2.39
C ARG A 157 -24.17 -5.52 -1.44
N GLU A 158 -23.20 -6.20 -0.80
CA GLU A 158 -23.48 -7.26 0.17
C GLU A 158 -24.27 -6.75 1.40
N GLY A 159 -23.93 -5.56 1.89
CA GLY A 159 -24.68 -4.91 2.95
C GLY A 159 -26.14 -4.66 2.58
N GLN A 160 -26.42 -4.24 1.34
CA GLN A 160 -27.78 -4.04 0.84
C GLN A 160 -28.55 -5.36 0.72
N HIS A 161 -27.91 -6.44 0.26
CA HIS A 161 -28.52 -7.78 0.19
C HIS A 161 -28.88 -8.32 1.58
N ALA A 162 -27.99 -8.17 2.56
CA ALA A 162 -28.23 -8.58 3.92
C ALA A 162 -29.44 -7.85 4.56
N LEU A 163 -29.56 -6.53 4.34
CA LEU A 163 -30.70 -5.75 4.82
C LEU A 163 -32.02 -6.14 4.13
N ALA A 164 -31.99 -6.44 2.83
CA ALA A 164 -33.18 -6.90 2.10
C ALA A 164 -33.67 -8.26 2.60
N ALA A 165 -32.74 -9.21 2.86
CA ALA A 165 -33.06 -10.52 3.41
C ALA A 165 -33.66 -10.47 4.83
N GLN A 166 -33.31 -9.46 5.64
CA GLN A 166 -33.90 -9.30 6.98
C GLN A 166 -35.33 -8.71 6.97
N ARG A 167 -35.76 -8.15 5.84
CA ARG A 167 -37.09 -7.52 5.69
C ARG A 167 -38.10 -8.45 5.01
N ALA A 168 -37.64 -9.56 4.44
CA ALA A 168 -38.47 -10.57 3.77
C ALA A 168 -38.90 -11.69 4.73
#